data_337359dd85b11218e8fd67c92b5f8ea8
#
_entry.id   337359dd85b11218e8fd67c92b5f8ea8
#
_cell.length_a   1.000
_cell.length_b   1.000
_cell.length_c   1.000
_cell.angle_alpha   90.00
_cell.angle_beta   90.00
_cell.angle_gamma   90.00
#
_symmetry.space_group_name_H-M   'P 1'
#
loop_
_entity.id
_entity.type
_entity.pdbx_description
1 polymer ?
#
loop_
_entity_poly.entity_id
_entity_poly.type
_entity_poly.pdbx_seq_one_letter_code
_entity_poly.pdbx_strand_id
1 'polypeptide(L)'
;DFDPVTESDPEIWKKTFDINVVGSVRMVKALTPLMISHGRGHIVLISSTAGHRAYENGGSYVAAKFAETSLAETLRLELNGKPIRVTEIAPGMVKTDEFAKVRFSGDADRAAKVYEGVTRPLTADDVAESIRWSVMLPDHFNIDSMTIRPLAQAAQHKVYRQPL
;
A
#
# COMPACT_ATOMS: atom_id res chain seq x y z
N ASP A 1 -11.38 -8.93 -4.58
CA ASP A 1 -11.56 -9.55 -5.88
C ASP A 1 -10.24 -10.15 -6.38
N PHE A 2 -10.23 -11.38 -6.78
CA PHE A 2 -9.07 -12.12 -7.30
C PHE A 2 -9.46 -12.92 -8.55
N ASP A 3 -10.21 -12.24 -9.42
CA ASP A 3 -10.73 -12.81 -10.67
C ASP A 3 -10.05 -12.15 -11.89
N PRO A 4 -10.02 -12.83 -13.04
CA PRO A 4 -9.61 -12.20 -14.29
C PRO A 4 -10.43 -10.91 -14.53
N VAL A 5 -9.78 -9.88 -15.06
CA VAL A 5 -10.45 -8.59 -15.31
C VAL A 5 -11.72 -8.75 -16.18
N THR A 6 -11.69 -9.70 -17.11
CA THR A 6 -12.82 -10.02 -18.00
C THR A 6 -14.03 -10.59 -17.29
N GLU A 7 -13.87 -11.08 -16.06
CA GLU A 7 -14.91 -11.75 -15.26
C GLU A 7 -15.24 -10.96 -13.97
N SER A 8 -14.46 -9.91 -13.67
CA SER A 8 -14.60 -9.15 -12.43
C SER A 8 -15.80 -8.20 -12.46
N ASP A 9 -16.45 -8.03 -11.30
CA ASP A 9 -17.58 -7.12 -11.13
C ASP A 9 -17.11 -5.66 -11.05
N PRO A 10 -17.59 -4.76 -11.95
CA PRO A 10 -17.26 -3.33 -11.89
C PRO A 10 -17.65 -2.63 -10.58
N GLU A 11 -18.65 -3.11 -9.85
CA GLU A 11 -19.03 -2.53 -8.56
C GLU A 11 -17.98 -2.78 -7.49
N ILE A 12 -17.28 -3.91 -7.54
CA ILE A 12 -16.11 -4.18 -6.68
C ILE A 12 -14.99 -3.18 -6.99
N TRP A 13 -14.75 -2.87 -8.27
CA TRP A 13 -13.78 -1.85 -8.68
C TRP A 13 -14.13 -0.48 -8.11
N LYS A 14 -15.38 -0.02 -8.26
CA LYS A 14 -15.83 1.25 -7.69
C LYS A 14 -15.60 1.31 -6.19
N LYS A 15 -16.01 0.27 -5.46
CA LYS A 15 -15.82 0.18 -4.00
C LYS A 15 -14.33 0.21 -3.63
N THR A 16 -13.49 -0.53 -4.35
CA THR A 16 -12.05 -0.57 -4.12
C THR A 16 -11.42 0.81 -4.31
N PHE A 17 -11.81 1.51 -5.38
CA PHE A 17 -11.34 2.88 -5.66
C PHE A 17 -11.89 3.89 -4.66
N ASP A 18 -13.17 3.81 -4.28
CA ASP A 18 -13.74 4.74 -3.29
C ASP A 18 -13.01 4.64 -1.94
N ILE A 19 -12.70 3.43 -1.50
CA ILE A 19 -12.00 3.23 -0.22
C ILE A 19 -10.53 3.66 -0.32
N ASN A 20 -9.77 3.13 -1.27
CA ASN A 20 -8.31 3.28 -1.30
C ASN A 20 -7.87 4.64 -1.89
N VAL A 21 -8.52 5.10 -2.94
CA VAL A 21 -8.09 6.29 -3.69
C VAL A 21 -8.87 7.52 -3.24
N VAL A 22 -10.21 7.48 -3.37
CA VAL A 22 -11.05 8.63 -3.03
C VAL A 22 -11.03 8.90 -1.53
N GLY A 23 -10.97 7.84 -0.70
CA GLY A 23 -10.78 7.95 0.75
C GLY A 23 -9.49 8.70 1.09
N SER A 24 -8.36 8.34 0.46
CA SER A 24 -7.08 9.03 0.63
C SER A 24 -7.16 10.50 0.21
N VAL A 25 -7.79 10.80 -0.93
CA VAL A 25 -8.00 12.18 -1.41
C VAL A 25 -8.85 12.99 -0.43
N ARG A 26 -9.92 12.41 0.13
CA ARG A 26 -10.76 13.08 1.15
C ARG A 26 -9.94 13.45 2.39
N MET A 27 -9.09 12.54 2.89
CA MET A 27 -8.24 12.78 4.06
C MET A 27 -7.18 13.85 3.76
N VAL A 28 -6.51 13.76 2.63
CA VAL A 28 -5.53 14.78 2.19
C VAL A 28 -6.17 16.15 2.10
N LYS A 29 -7.33 16.26 1.42
CA LYS A 29 -8.07 17.52 1.29
C LYS A 29 -8.46 18.13 2.64
N ALA A 30 -8.88 17.31 3.58
CA ALA A 30 -9.32 17.76 4.90
C ALA A 30 -8.15 18.20 5.81
N LEU A 31 -7.00 17.49 5.76
CA LEU A 31 -5.93 17.69 6.73
C LEU A 31 -4.80 18.59 6.24
N THR A 32 -4.59 18.69 4.93
CA THR A 32 -3.49 19.51 4.36
C THR A 32 -3.54 20.98 4.79
N PRO A 33 -4.69 21.68 4.80
CA PRO A 33 -4.75 23.07 5.26
C PRO A 33 -4.30 23.24 6.73
N LEU A 34 -4.65 22.26 7.58
CA LEU A 34 -4.24 22.27 8.99
C LEU A 34 -2.74 22.07 9.14
N MET A 35 -2.14 21.16 8.38
CA MET A 35 -0.68 20.94 8.38
C MET A 35 0.05 22.20 7.93
N ILE A 36 -0.42 22.87 6.88
CA ILE A 36 0.16 24.11 6.38
C ILE A 36 0.09 25.21 7.46
N SER A 37 -1.06 25.37 8.12
CA SER A 37 -1.24 26.40 9.16
C SER A 37 -0.36 26.13 10.39
N HIS A 38 -0.05 24.88 10.71
CA HIS A 38 0.87 24.49 11.78
C HIS A 38 2.35 24.59 11.39
N GLY A 39 2.66 24.91 10.13
CA GLY A 39 4.03 25.04 9.63
C GLY A 39 4.78 23.71 9.50
N ARG A 40 4.10 22.57 9.62
CA ARG A 40 4.67 21.23 9.43
C ARG A 40 3.59 20.18 9.15
N GLY A 41 3.95 19.16 8.37
CA GLY A 41 3.09 18.01 8.13
C GLY A 41 3.84 16.86 7.49
N HIS A 42 3.24 15.68 7.57
CA HIS A 42 3.73 14.50 6.86
C HIS A 42 2.54 13.65 6.42
N ILE A 43 2.39 13.46 5.13
CA ILE A 43 1.41 12.56 4.52
C ILE A 43 2.14 11.26 4.21
N VAL A 44 1.68 10.16 4.79
CA VAL A 44 2.20 8.82 4.51
C VAL A 44 1.09 8.02 3.85
N LEU A 45 1.30 7.64 2.58
CA LEU A 45 0.39 6.79 1.83
C LEU A 45 0.90 5.35 1.85
N ILE A 46 0.03 4.42 2.23
CA ILE A 46 0.36 2.99 2.25
C ILE A 46 -0.13 2.35 0.97
N SER A 47 0.75 2.33 -0.04
CA SER A 47 0.47 1.63 -1.29
C SER A 47 0.76 0.12 -1.18
N SER A 48 1.46 -0.44 -2.10
CA SER A 48 1.88 -1.84 -2.13
C SER A 48 2.94 -2.03 -3.22
N THR A 49 3.69 -3.12 -3.17
CA THR A 49 4.44 -3.59 -4.35
C THR A 49 3.52 -3.82 -5.56
N ALA A 50 2.22 -4.03 -5.33
CA ALA A 50 1.17 -4.07 -6.34
C ALA A 50 0.92 -2.71 -7.03
N GLY A 51 1.31 -1.60 -6.42
CA GLY A 51 1.28 -0.27 -7.01
C GLY A 51 2.44 0.00 -7.99
N HIS A 52 3.42 -0.89 -8.04
CA HIS A 52 4.60 -0.78 -8.90
C HIS A 52 4.71 -1.90 -9.93
N ARG A 53 4.03 -3.02 -9.72
CA ARG A 53 4.01 -4.19 -10.61
C ARG A 53 2.67 -4.88 -10.60
N ALA A 54 2.06 -4.96 -11.78
CA ALA A 54 0.84 -5.72 -11.99
C ALA A 54 1.12 -7.23 -11.94
N TYR A 55 0.07 -8.00 -11.61
CA TYR A 55 0.06 -9.45 -11.64
C TYR A 55 -1.34 -9.95 -12.00
N GLU A 56 -1.42 -11.17 -12.46
CA GLU A 56 -2.68 -11.82 -12.85
C GLU A 56 -3.66 -11.86 -11.69
N ASN A 57 -4.93 -11.66 -11.99
CA ASN A 57 -6.04 -11.61 -11.02
C ASN A 57 -5.88 -10.52 -9.93
N GLY A 58 -4.98 -9.53 -10.15
CA GLY A 58 -4.80 -8.40 -9.24
C GLY A 58 -5.79 -7.27 -9.44
N GLY A 59 -6.43 -7.23 -10.58
CA GLY A 59 -7.51 -6.36 -11.06
C GLY A 59 -7.68 -5.02 -10.34
N SER A 60 -8.78 -4.88 -9.64
CA SER A 60 -9.16 -3.63 -8.95
C SER A 60 -8.15 -3.21 -7.88
N TYR A 61 -7.56 -4.16 -7.17
CA TYR A 61 -6.56 -3.86 -6.15
C TYR A 61 -5.27 -3.29 -6.75
N VAL A 62 -4.74 -3.92 -7.79
CA VAL A 62 -3.55 -3.43 -8.50
C VAL A 62 -3.79 -2.02 -9.02
N ALA A 63 -4.91 -1.81 -9.72
CA ALA A 63 -5.26 -0.50 -10.27
C ALA A 63 -5.37 0.58 -9.19
N ALA A 64 -6.02 0.28 -8.06
CA ALA A 64 -6.11 1.21 -6.93
C ALA A 64 -4.74 1.52 -6.31
N LYS A 65 -3.87 0.52 -6.17
CA LYS A 65 -2.52 0.73 -5.61
C LYS A 65 -1.60 1.52 -6.54
N PHE A 66 -1.71 1.35 -7.87
CA PHE A 66 -1.07 2.23 -8.84
C PHE A 66 -1.59 3.67 -8.73
N ALA A 67 -2.89 3.85 -8.52
CA ALA A 67 -3.47 5.18 -8.31
C ALA A 67 -2.95 5.84 -7.01
N GLU A 68 -2.76 5.09 -5.92
CA GLU A 68 -2.16 5.61 -4.68
C GLU A 68 -0.69 6.01 -4.86
N THR A 69 0.10 5.23 -5.61
CA THR A 69 1.48 5.59 -5.99
C THR A 69 1.49 6.91 -6.76
N SER A 70 0.65 7.03 -7.80
CA SER A 70 0.50 8.26 -8.58
C SER A 70 0.03 9.44 -7.74
N LEU A 71 -0.89 9.23 -6.79
CA LEU A 71 -1.35 10.26 -5.86
C LEU A 71 -0.19 10.79 -5.01
N ALA A 72 0.68 9.91 -4.49
CA ALA A 72 1.86 10.32 -3.72
C ALA A 72 2.81 11.19 -4.55
N GLU A 73 3.06 10.80 -5.80
CA GLU A 73 3.91 11.58 -6.71
C GLU A 73 3.29 12.95 -7.02
N THR A 74 2.00 12.99 -7.34
CA THR A 74 1.27 14.25 -7.61
C THR A 74 1.31 15.18 -6.41
N LEU A 75 1.06 14.66 -5.20
CA LEU A 75 1.11 15.47 -3.98
C LEU A 75 2.49 16.07 -3.73
N ARG A 76 3.58 15.36 -4.01
CA ARG A 76 4.93 15.92 -3.89
C ARG A 76 5.14 17.12 -4.82
N LEU A 77 4.62 17.06 -6.04
CA LEU A 77 4.68 18.16 -6.99
C LEU A 77 3.83 19.36 -6.53
N GLU A 78 2.59 19.13 -6.13
CA GLU A 78 1.64 20.18 -5.75
C GLU A 78 1.98 20.86 -4.41
N LEU A 79 2.58 20.11 -3.48
CA LEU A 79 2.96 20.60 -2.16
C LEU A 79 4.42 21.10 -2.10
N ASN A 80 5.11 21.14 -3.23
CA ASN A 80 6.46 21.69 -3.29
C ASN A 80 6.49 23.15 -2.76
N GLY A 81 7.42 23.43 -1.86
CA GLY A 81 7.50 24.73 -1.17
C GLY A 81 6.53 24.90 0.02
N LYS A 82 5.70 23.89 0.34
CA LYS A 82 4.92 23.84 1.58
C LYS A 82 5.67 23.02 2.64
N PRO A 83 5.43 23.27 3.94
CA PRO A 83 6.11 22.55 5.03
C PRO A 83 5.50 21.14 5.23
N ILE A 84 5.36 20.36 4.16
CA ILE A 84 4.73 19.05 4.18
C ILE A 84 5.60 18.05 3.42
N ARG A 85 5.94 16.96 4.10
CA ARG A 85 6.56 15.79 3.48
C ARG A 85 5.49 14.83 2.95
N VAL A 86 5.81 14.10 1.89
CA VAL A 86 4.92 13.08 1.32
C VAL A 86 5.73 11.82 1.07
N THR A 87 5.39 10.75 1.77
CA THR A 87 6.05 9.45 1.68
C THR A 87 5.07 8.38 1.22
N GLU A 88 5.50 7.54 0.29
CA GLU A 88 4.83 6.29 -0.03
C GLU A 88 5.55 5.14 0.69
N ILE A 89 4.81 4.29 1.38
CA ILE A 89 5.31 2.99 1.85
C ILE A 89 4.64 1.90 0.99
N ALA A 90 5.44 1.10 0.32
CA ALA A 90 4.99 0.05 -0.60
C ALA A 90 5.35 -1.35 -0.06
N PRO A 91 4.55 -1.94 0.85
CA PRO A 91 4.81 -3.25 1.39
C PRO A 91 4.61 -4.36 0.35
N GLY A 92 5.43 -5.41 0.45
CA GLY A 92 5.22 -6.66 -0.22
C GLY A 92 4.28 -7.57 0.58
N MET A 93 4.71 -8.82 0.81
CA MET A 93 3.91 -9.82 1.51
C MET A 93 3.89 -9.55 3.02
N VAL A 94 2.77 -9.02 3.50
CA VAL A 94 2.49 -8.80 4.93
C VAL A 94 1.43 -9.79 5.37
N LYS A 95 1.68 -10.53 6.44
CA LYS A 95 0.71 -11.45 7.03
C LYS A 95 -0.13 -10.69 8.06
N THR A 96 -1.39 -10.48 7.74
CA THR A 96 -2.41 -10.01 8.67
C THR A 96 -3.66 -10.88 8.54
N ASP A 97 -4.39 -11.09 9.62
CA ASP A 97 -5.58 -11.95 9.62
C ASP A 97 -6.71 -11.37 8.77
N GLU A 98 -6.82 -10.06 8.70
CA GLU A 98 -7.90 -9.35 7.99
C GLU A 98 -7.67 -9.28 6.48
N PHE A 99 -6.46 -8.92 6.03
CA PHE A 99 -6.19 -8.66 4.61
C PHE A 99 -6.50 -9.88 3.72
N ALA A 100 -6.01 -11.04 4.14
CA ALA A 100 -6.21 -12.26 3.37
C ALA A 100 -7.68 -12.69 3.34
N LYS A 101 -8.40 -12.56 4.47
CA LYS A 101 -9.84 -12.86 4.55
C LYS A 101 -10.67 -11.95 3.65
N VAL A 102 -10.43 -10.63 3.72
CA VAL A 102 -11.15 -9.65 2.89
C VAL A 102 -10.90 -9.90 1.41
N ARG A 103 -9.65 -10.18 1.04
CA ARG A 103 -9.26 -10.39 -0.35
C ARG A 103 -9.89 -11.63 -0.98
N PHE A 104 -10.09 -12.69 -0.20
CA PHE A 104 -10.66 -13.95 -0.66
C PHE A 104 -12.12 -14.15 -0.21
N SER A 105 -12.82 -13.05 0.09
CA SER A 105 -14.25 -13.07 0.46
C SER A 105 -14.56 -14.01 1.63
N GLY A 106 -13.63 -14.13 2.58
CA GLY A 106 -13.77 -14.98 3.77
C GLY A 106 -13.21 -16.40 3.61
N ASP A 107 -12.70 -16.79 2.45
CA ASP A 107 -12.08 -18.10 2.23
C ASP A 107 -10.74 -18.17 2.97
N ALA A 108 -10.76 -18.78 4.15
CA ALA A 108 -9.60 -18.92 5.02
C ALA A 108 -8.52 -19.84 4.44
N ASP A 109 -8.90 -20.87 3.68
CA ASP A 109 -7.97 -21.84 3.09
C ASP A 109 -7.17 -21.19 1.96
N ARG A 110 -7.84 -20.43 1.09
CA ARG A 110 -7.15 -19.64 0.05
C ARG A 110 -6.25 -18.57 0.68
N ALA A 111 -6.70 -17.92 1.75
CA ALA A 111 -5.93 -16.94 2.48
C ALA A 111 -4.65 -17.55 3.08
N ALA A 112 -4.74 -18.75 3.68
CA ALA A 112 -3.59 -19.45 4.27
C ALA A 112 -2.55 -19.85 3.21
N LYS A 113 -2.98 -20.30 2.04
CA LYS A 113 -2.10 -20.70 0.92
C LYS A 113 -1.19 -19.57 0.43
N VAL A 114 -1.58 -18.30 0.61
CA VAL A 114 -0.73 -17.15 0.25
C VAL A 114 0.61 -17.20 0.97
N TYR A 115 0.60 -17.63 2.23
CA TYR A 115 1.78 -17.63 3.12
C TYR A 115 2.44 -19.00 3.26
N GLU A 116 1.89 -20.03 2.63
CA GLU A 116 2.39 -21.39 2.71
C GLU A 116 3.85 -21.49 2.27
N GLY A 117 4.69 -22.11 3.08
CA GLY A 117 6.13 -22.26 2.86
C GLY A 117 6.95 -20.97 3.02
N VAL A 118 6.33 -19.82 3.31
CA VAL A 118 7.04 -18.57 3.57
C VAL A 118 7.41 -18.49 5.05
N THR A 119 8.68 -18.61 5.36
CA THR A 119 9.17 -18.75 6.73
C THR A 119 8.86 -17.52 7.60
N ARG A 120 9.01 -16.33 7.06
CA ARG A 120 8.85 -15.07 7.81
C ARG A 120 8.30 -13.98 6.87
N PRO A 121 6.97 -13.97 6.62
CA PRO A 121 6.35 -12.81 5.97
C PRO A 121 6.48 -11.58 6.87
N LEU A 122 6.38 -10.37 6.31
CA LEU A 122 6.29 -9.17 7.13
C LEU A 122 5.03 -9.22 8.01
N THR A 123 5.09 -8.51 9.12
CA THR A 123 3.96 -8.29 10.03
C THR A 123 3.45 -6.85 9.91
N ALA A 124 2.32 -6.54 10.52
CA ALA A 124 1.82 -5.18 10.66
C ALA A 124 2.83 -4.28 11.40
N ASP A 125 3.52 -4.83 12.42
CA ASP A 125 4.52 -4.11 13.20
C ASP A 125 5.76 -3.75 12.36
N ASP A 126 6.18 -4.61 11.42
CA ASP A 126 7.27 -4.28 10.49
C ASP A 126 6.90 -3.07 9.59
N VAL A 127 5.64 -3.01 9.13
CA VAL A 127 5.14 -1.86 8.36
C VAL A 127 5.06 -0.62 9.26
N ALA A 128 4.53 -0.74 10.47
CA ALA A 128 4.44 0.36 11.42
C ALA A 128 5.83 0.92 11.79
N GLU A 129 6.84 0.07 11.94
CA GLU A 129 8.21 0.51 12.20
C GLU A 129 8.80 1.29 11.01
N SER A 130 8.53 0.89 9.77
CA SER A 130 8.99 1.65 8.61
C SER A 130 8.30 3.02 8.50
N ILE A 131 7.02 3.11 8.87
CA ILE A 131 6.30 4.39 8.99
C ILE A 131 6.93 5.25 10.08
N ARG A 132 7.11 4.68 11.30
CA ARG A 132 7.72 5.38 12.43
C ARG A 132 9.09 5.96 12.06
N TRP A 133 9.94 5.16 11.43
CA TRP A 133 11.27 5.61 11.00
C TRP A 133 11.17 6.79 10.03
N SER A 134 10.30 6.73 9.02
CA SER A 134 10.15 7.81 8.04
C SER A 134 9.62 9.10 8.67
N VAL A 135 8.70 8.98 9.63
CA VAL A 135 8.09 10.13 10.32
C VAL A 135 9.08 10.83 11.25
N MET A 136 9.98 10.07 11.89
CA MET A 136 10.97 10.59 12.85
C MET A 136 12.17 11.28 12.19
N LEU A 137 12.30 11.26 10.88
CA LEU A 137 13.36 11.98 10.17
C LEU A 137 13.20 13.50 10.27
N PRO A 138 14.29 14.28 10.15
CA PRO A 138 14.25 15.73 10.14
C PRO A 138 13.32 16.28 9.05
N ASP A 139 12.71 17.44 9.29
CA ASP A 139 11.67 18.03 8.44
C ASP A 139 12.10 18.31 6.99
N HIS A 140 13.40 18.55 6.78
CA HIS A 140 13.97 18.77 5.44
C HIS A 140 14.28 17.51 4.67
N PHE A 141 14.13 16.32 5.31
CA PHE A 141 14.45 15.03 4.72
C PHE A 141 13.15 14.29 4.36
N ASN A 142 12.83 14.20 3.09
CA ASN A 142 11.70 13.43 2.59
C ASN A 142 12.17 12.08 2.03
N ILE A 143 11.46 11.03 2.35
CA ILE A 143 11.55 9.74 1.67
C ILE A 143 10.38 9.69 0.69
N ASP A 144 10.67 9.66 -0.59
CA ASP A 144 9.63 9.68 -1.62
C ASP A 144 8.87 8.36 -1.68
N SER A 145 9.59 7.25 -1.68
CA SER A 145 9.01 5.91 -1.70
C SER A 145 9.92 4.92 -0.99
N MET A 146 9.31 4.00 -0.24
CA MET A 146 10.00 2.92 0.46
C MET A 146 9.30 1.60 0.17
N THR A 147 9.96 0.76 -0.62
CA THR A 147 9.50 -0.62 -0.85
C THR A 147 10.10 -1.55 0.19
N ILE A 148 9.25 -2.25 0.94
CA ILE A 148 9.66 -3.23 1.94
C ILE A 148 9.11 -4.61 1.59
N ARG A 149 9.94 -5.64 1.71
CA ARG A 149 9.58 -7.02 1.43
C ARG A 149 10.15 -7.97 2.48
N PRO A 150 9.50 -9.10 2.75
CA PRO A 150 10.17 -10.16 3.49
C PRO A 150 11.38 -10.66 2.70
N LEU A 151 12.40 -11.12 3.37
CA LEU A 151 13.62 -11.65 2.74
C LEU A 151 13.30 -12.73 1.69
N ALA A 152 12.25 -13.50 1.91
CA ALA A 152 11.80 -14.55 1.00
C ALA A 152 11.18 -14.01 -0.31
N GLN A 153 10.81 -12.73 -0.40
CA GLN A 153 10.16 -12.16 -1.58
C GLN A 153 11.13 -11.26 -2.37
N ALA A 154 11.66 -11.77 -3.47
CA ALA A 154 12.52 -11.01 -4.37
C ALA A 154 11.74 -10.10 -5.35
N ALA A 155 10.56 -10.55 -5.81
CA ALA A 155 9.68 -9.83 -6.71
C ALA A 155 8.22 -10.19 -6.45
N GLN A 156 7.27 -9.51 -7.13
CA GLN A 156 5.84 -9.80 -6.98
C GLN A 156 5.50 -11.27 -7.27
N HIS A 157 6.16 -11.84 -8.26
CA HIS A 157 5.96 -13.23 -8.73
C HIS A 157 7.05 -14.21 -8.25
N LYS A 158 8.03 -13.75 -7.48
CA LYS A 158 9.18 -14.56 -7.07
C LYS A 158 9.31 -14.58 -5.54
N VAL A 159 8.76 -15.62 -4.96
CA VAL A 159 8.79 -15.87 -3.51
C VAL A 159 9.45 -17.22 -3.26
N TYR A 160 10.47 -17.24 -2.40
CA TYR A 160 11.05 -18.48 -1.92
C TYR A 160 10.10 -19.15 -0.92
N ARG A 161 9.80 -20.41 -1.17
CA ARG A 161 8.96 -21.24 -0.30
C ARG A 161 9.73 -22.49 0.09
N GLN A 162 9.76 -22.77 1.38
CA GLN A 162 10.33 -24.03 1.87
C GLN A 162 9.42 -25.19 1.43
N PRO A 163 10.01 -26.35 1.07
CA PRO A 163 9.23 -27.57 0.89
C PRO A 163 8.48 -27.90 2.19
N LEU A 164 7.24 -28.33 2.06
CA LEU A 164 6.42 -28.84 3.16
C LEU A 164 6.93 -30.20 3.61
#